data_f366ba9f4997f672efe273bfb33b44ee
#
_entry.id   f366ba9f4997f672efe273bfb33b44ee
#
_cell.length_a   1.000
_cell.length_b   1.000
_cell.length_c   1.000
_cell.angle_alpha   90.00
_cell.angle_beta   90.00
_cell.angle_gamma   90.00
#
_symmetry.space_group_name_H-M   'P 1'
#
loop_
_entity.id
_entity.type
_entity.pdbx_description
1 polymer ?
#
loop_
_entity_poly.entity_id
_entity_poly.type
_entity_poly.pdbx_seq_one_letter_code
_entity_poly.pdbx_strand_id
1 'polypeptide(L)'
;MLSRRSMLGLSGSLMAGAMLRPLLAASPAAKAPEFSLFTKHLVGLPFDQLAETVAGFGFKGVEAPVRKGGHVEPSRVEEDLPKLVEAFKKCGVTITLMTSDLNEVNEADRSEQVLRTARALGIPRYRMKWYPYSGKKPLWTDLDEVRPRLKDLVALSKQIGILPCYQNHSGPKYVGAAVWDMATLMREYRPDELSWNFDFFHAMVEGGLSWPNHLALAREHISMVYFKNFTWQGRLAEGCPLAEGRVGKDSVVLLRKSGYAGPVCLHVEYLKGKVTDAGALKLAVEATRKDFATLKDWWA
;
A
#
# COMPACT_ATOMS: atom_id res chain seq x y z
N MET A 1 12.46 56.45 53.84
CA MET A 1 11.75 56.66 55.13
C MET A 1 10.73 55.58 55.31
N LEU A 2 10.99 54.66 56.24
CA LEU A 2 10.08 54.07 57.24
C LEU A 2 8.82 53.36 56.64
N SER A 3 8.46 52.16 57.03
CA SER A 3 8.77 51.22 58.09
C SER A 3 7.55 50.33 58.35
N ARG A 4 7.81 49.04 58.65
CA ARG A 4 7.08 48.12 59.56
C ARG A 4 5.83 47.42 59.04
N ARG A 5 5.92 46.07 58.89
CA ARG A 5 5.66 45.03 59.91
C ARG A 5 4.20 44.99 60.40
N SER A 6 3.54 43.91 60.08
CA SER A 6 2.91 43.09 61.15
C SER A 6 2.64 41.65 60.64
N MET A 7 3.11 40.71 61.40
CA MET A 7 2.77 39.32 61.42
C MET A 7 1.38 39.06 61.96
N LEU A 8 0.81 37.97 61.55
CA LEU A 8 -0.11 37.04 62.25
C LEU A 8 -0.58 36.05 61.20
N GLY A 9 -0.41 34.80 61.17
CA GLY A 9 -0.40 33.84 62.23
C GLY A 9 -1.47 32.78 61.96
N LEU A 10 -1.05 31.51 61.76
CA LEU A 10 -1.82 30.23 61.88
C LEU A 10 -2.97 29.99 60.90
N SER A 11 -2.97 28.91 60.14
CA SER A 11 -3.28 27.56 60.62
C SER A 11 -3.11 26.58 59.48
N GLY A 12 -2.37 25.49 59.74
CA GLY A 12 -2.19 24.39 58.82
C GLY A 12 -3.49 23.59 58.60
N SER A 13 -3.75 23.29 57.37
CA SER A 13 -4.59 22.15 57.03
C SER A 13 -3.87 21.35 55.97
N LEU A 14 -3.26 20.25 56.40
CA LEU A 14 -2.80 19.19 55.52
C LEU A 14 -4.03 18.62 54.81
N MET A 15 -4.29 19.07 53.59
CA MET A 15 -5.11 18.35 52.66
C MET A 15 -4.20 17.33 51.96
N ALA A 16 -4.31 16.07 52.35
CA ALA A 16 -3.76 14.96 51.60
C ALA A 16 -4.45 14.89 50.26
N GLY A 17 -3.87 15.55 49.24
CA GLY A 17 -4.29 15.43 47.84
C GLY A 17 -3.99 14.01 47.36
N ALA A 18 -4.99 13.12 47.37
CA ALA A 18 -4.94 11.88 46.63
C ALA A 18 -4.72 12.23 45.17
N MET A 19 -3.48 12.09 44.69
CA MET A 19 -3.20 12.11 43.26
C MET A 19 -3.93 10.90 42.62
N LEU A 20 -5.14 11.13 42.08
CA LEU A 20 -5.71 10.24 41.13
C LEU A 20 -4.75 10.20 39.92
N ARG A 21 -3.89 9.17 39.86
CA ARG A 21 -3.26 8.77 38.62
C ARG A 21 -4.39 8.41 37.66
N PRO A 22 -4.50 9.09 36.49
CA PRO A 22 -5.40 8.59 35.48
C PRO A 22 -4.91 7.17 35.15
N LEU A 23 -5.74 6.15 35.40
CA LEU A 23 -5.57 4.87 34.75
C LEU A 23 -5.57 5.18 33.26
N LEU A 24 -4.39 5.11 32.65
CA LEU A 24 -4.27 4.96 31.21
C LEU A 24 -4.98 3.66 30.88
N ALA A 25 -6.25 3.78 30.49
CA ALA A 25 -6.98 2.66 29.93
C ALA A 25 -6.10 2.14 28.79
N ALA A 26 -5.65 0.90 28.91
CA ALA A 26 -4.96 0.21 27.83
C ALA A 26 -5.86 0.32 26.60
N SER A 27 -5.40 1.00 25.56
CA SER A 27 -6.10 1.02 24.29
C SER A 27 -6.40 -0.43 23.92
N PRO A 28 -7.63 -0.76 23.54
CA PRO A 28 -7.97 -2.12 23.14
C PRO A 28 -6.95 -2.57 22.10
N ALA A 29 -6.41 -3.78 22.25
CA ALA A 29 -5.43 -4.34 21.31
C ALA A 29 -5.98 -4.15 19.90
N ALA A 30 -5.31 -3.35 19.11
CA ALA A 30 -5.77 -3.02 17.77
C ALA A 30 -5.91 -4.33 16.98
N LYS A 31 -7.11 -4.59 16.44
CA LYS A 31 -7.39 -5.77 15.61
C LYS A 31 -6.30 -5.90 14.54
N ALA A 32 -5.81 -7.11 14.33
CA ALA A 32 -4.86 -7.37 13.24
C ALA A 32 -5.47 -6.90 11.91
N PRO A 33 -4.68 -6.26 11.02
CA PRO A 33 -5.18 -5.80 9.74
C PRO A 33 -5.57 -6.98 8.85
N GLU A 34 -6.34 -6.69 7.81
CA GLU A 34 -6.53 -7.64 6.72
C GLU A 34 -5.23 -7.75 5.91
N PHE A 35 -4.59 -8.92 5.96
CA PHE A 35 -3.39 -9.17 5.19
C PHE A 35 -3.73 -9.69 3.80
N SER A 36 -3.14 -9.06 2.79
CA SER A 36 -3.19 -9.45 1.38
C SER A 36 -1.80 -9.78 0.86
N LEU A 37 -1.74 -10.57 -0.22
CA LEU A 37 -0.50 -10.92 -0.91
C LEU A 37 -0.53 -10.38 -2.33
N PHE A 38 0.51 -9.66 -2.75
CA PHE A 38 0.74 -9.36 -4.16
C PHE A 38 1.30 -10.60 -4.86
N THR A 39 0.54 -11.14 -5.80
CA THR A 39 0.81 -12.47 -6.38
C THR A 39 1.73 -12.45 -7.61
N LYS A 40 2.41 -11.33 -7.88
CA LYS A 40 3.33 -11.18 -9.04
C LYS A 40 4.40 -12.27 -9.11
N HIS A 41 5.00 -12.64 -8.00
CA HIS A 41 6.05 -13.67 -7.93
C HIS A 41 5.53 -15.10 -8.13
N LEU A 42 4.20 -15.27 -8.19
CA LEU A 42 3.52 -16.54 -8.49
C LEU A 42 2.95 -16.59 -9.92
N VAL A 43 3.28 -15.60 -10.77
CA VAL A 43 2.88 -15.62 -12.18
C VAL A 43 3.49 -16.82 -12.87
N GLY A 44 2.66 -17.53 -13.63
CA GLY A 44 3.00 -18.80 -14.29
C GLY A 44 2.22 -19.99 -13.74
N LEU A 45 1.66 -19.86 -12.52
CA LEU A 45 0.79 -20.92 -11.98
C LEU A 45 -0.59 -20.92 -12.65
N PRO A 46 -1.20 -22.09 -12.90
CA PRO A 46 -2.62 -22.22 -13.20
C PRO A 46 -3.47 -21.60 -12.06
N PHE A 47 -4.64 -21.06 -12.40
CA PHE A 47 -5.46 -20.30 -11.45
C PHE A 47 -5.86 -21.07 -10.19
N ASP A 48 -6.25 -22.35 -10.33
CA ASP A 48 -6.62 -23.18 -9.18
C ASP A 48 -5.39 -23.43 -8.28
N GLN A 49 -4.23 -23.77 -8.86
CA GLN A 49 -3.00 -23.96 -8.09
C GLN A 49 -2.53 -22.66 -7.42
N LEU A 50 -2.67 -21.51 -8.10
CA LEU A 50 -2.38 -20.21 -7.51
C LEU A 50 -3.26 -19.95 -6.29
N ALA A 51 -4.56 -20.18 -6.41
CA ALA A 51 -5.53 -19.96 -5.34
C ALA A 51 -5.28 -20.87 -4.13
N GLU A 52 -5.02 -22.16 -4.37
CA GLU A 52 -4.67 -23.14 -3.31
C GLU A 52 -3.34 -22.75 -2.62
N THR A 53 -2.33 -22.34 -3.39
CA THR A 53 -1.04 -21.90 -2.86
C THR A 53 -1.22 -20.69 -1.93
N VAL A 54 -1.98 -19.68 -2.36
CA VAL A 54 -2.22 -18.48 -1.57
C VAL A 54 -3.04 -18.79 -0.30
N ALA A 55 -4.09 -19.58 -0.42
CA ALA A 55 -4.89 -20.03 0.73
C ALA A 55 -4.06 -20.81 1.74
N GLY A 56 -3.10 -21.63 1.26
CA GLY A 56 -2.17 -22.39 2.09
C GLY A 56 -1.18 -21.54 2.90
N PHE A 57 -1.03 -20.24 2.58
CA PHE A 57 -0.29 -19.28 3.42
C PHE A 57 -1.17 -18.67 4.53
N GLY A 58 -2.50 -18.75 4.39
CA GLY A 58 -3.46 -18.16 5.31
C GLY A 58 -3.89 -16.73 4.95
N PHE A 59 -3.55 -16.21 3.77
CA PHE A 59 -4.07 -14.93 3.27
C PHE A 59 -5.56 -15.05 2.94
N LYS A 60 -6.33 -13.98 3.21
CA LYS A 60 -7.73 -13.85 2.83
C LYS A 60 -7.94 -12.88 1.67
N GLY A 61 -6.94 -12.08 1.39
CA GLY A 61 -6.93 -11.11 0.30
C GLY A 61 -5.73 -11.25 -0.61
N VAL A 62 -5.88 -10.84 -1.86
CA VAL A 62 -4.78 -10.75 -2.82
C VAL A 62 -4.82 -9.44 -3.60
N GLU A 63 -3.62 -8.99 -4.00
CA GLU A 63 -3.43 -8.07 -5.11
C GLU A 63 -3.07 -8.90 -6.34
N ALA A 64 -3.94 -8.87 -7.37
CA ALA A 64 -3.79 -9.70 -8.55
C ALA A 64 -3.29 -8.88 -9.76
N PRO A 65 -2.18 -9.26 -10.42
CA PRO A 65 -1.73 -8.64 -11.67
C PRO A 65 -2.69 -8.93 -12.84
N VAL A 66 -3.41 -7.89 -13.28
CA VAL A 66 -4.26 -7.88 -14.47
C VAL A 66 -3.68 -6.85 -15.43
N ARG A 67 -2.61 -7.22 -16.07
CA ARG A 67 -1.79 -6.36 -16.93
C ARG A 67 -0.92 -7.20 -17.84
N LYS A 68 -0.20 -6.57 -18.76
CA LYS A 68 0.72 -7.28 -19.66
C LYS A 68 1.71 -8.12 -18.85
N GLY A 69 1.76 -9.41 -19.16
CA GLY A 69 2.62 -10.39 -18.48
C GLY A 69 2.18 -10.74 -17.06
N GLY A 70 0.99 -10.36 -16.63
CA GLY A 70 0.39 -10.73 -15.35
C GLY A 70 -0.31 -12.09 -15.37
N HIS A 71 -1.19 -12.34 -14.40
CA HIS A 71 -2.06 -13.52 -14.40
C HIS A 71 -3.14 -13.45 -15.49
N VAL A 72 -3.64 -12.24 -15.75
CA VAL A 72 -4.65 -11.96 -16.77
C VAL A 72 -4.14 -10.84 -17.66
N GLU A 73 -4.14 -11.11 -18.98
CA GLU A 73 -3.85 -10.09 -19.99
C GLU A 73 -5.07 -9.18 -20.17
N PRO A 74 -4.89 -7.85 -20.34
CA PRO A 74 -6.02 -6.92 -20.57
C PRO A 74 -6.91 -7.30 -21.75
N SER A 75 -6.32 -7.88 -22.82
CA SER A 75 -7.05 -8.36 -24.00
C SER A 75 -7.99 -9.54 -23.71
N ARG A 76 -7.78 -10.24 -22.59
CA ARG A 76 -8.55 -11.42 -22.19
C ARG A 76 -9.29 -11.22 -20.87
N VAL A 77 -9.42 -9.96 -20.44
CA VAL A 77 -9.95 -9.65 -19.09
C VAL A 77 -11.35 -10.21 -18.87
N GLU A 78 -12.23 -10.12 -19.88
CA GLU A 78 -13.62 -10.58 -19.80
C GLU A 78 -13.74 -12.11 -19.74
N GLU A 79 -12.75 -12.83 -20.29
CA GLU A 79 -12.72 -14.28 -20.30
C GLU A 79 -11.98 -14.87 -19.09
N ASP A 80 -10.82 -14.34 -18.75
CA ASP A 80 -9.90 -14.97 -17.79
C ASP A 80 -10.03 -14.42 -16.36
N LEU A 81 -10.40 -13.13 -16.19
CA LEU A 81 -10.58 -12.57 -14.84
C LEU A 81 -11.70 -13.25 -14.05
N PRO A 82 -12.88 -13.59 -14.66
CA PRO A 82 -13.91 -14.37 -13.97
C PRO A 82 -13.39 -15.72 -13.47
N LYS A 83 -12.57 -16.43 -14.26
CA LYS A 83 -12.00 -17.74 -13.90
C LYS A 83 -11.02 -17.58 -12.71
N LEU A 84 -10.19 -16.53 -12.73
CA LEU A 84 -9.27 -16.24 -11.63
C LEU A 84 -10.02 -15.91 -10.33
N VAL A 85 -11.06 -15.08 -10.41
CA VAL A 85 -11.91 -14.73 -9.25
C VAL A 85 -12.59 -15.97 -8.68
N GLU A 86 -13.13 -16.84 -9.53
CA GLU A 86 -13.79 -18.07 -9.09
C GLU A 86 -12.80 -19.04 -8.41
N ALA A 87 -11.58 -19.18 -8.95
CA ALA A 87 -10.54 -20.02 -8.34
C ALA A 87 -10.21 -19.53 -6.92
N PHE A 88 -9.99 -18.22 -6.74
CA PHE A 88 -9.74 -17.65 -5.41
C PHE A 88 -10.94 -17.81 -4.47
N LYS A 89 -12.16 -17.58 -4.97
CA LYS A 89 -13.40 -17.72 -4.18
C LYS A 89 -13.59 -19.12 -3.63
N LYS A 90 -13.31 -20.18 -4.42
CA LYS A 90 -13.37 -21.60 -3.98
C LYS A 90 -12.42 -21.84 -2.81
N CYS A 91 -11.31 -21.14 -2.72
CA CYS A 91 -10.33 -21.24 -1.63
C CYS A 91 -10.59 -20.24 -0.48
N GLY A 92 -11.70 -19.50 -0.49
CA GLY A 92 -12.03 -18.50 0.53
C GLY A 92 -11.09 -17.28 0.55
N VAL A 93 -10.54 -16.94 -0.62
CA VAL A 93 -9.69 -15.78 -0.86
C VAL A 93 -10.39 -14.80 -1.79
N THR A 94 -10.20 -13.49 -1.58
CA THR A 94 -10.79 -12.44 -2.43
C THR A 94 -9.72 -11.60 -3.11
N ILE A 95 -10.00 -11.10 -4.31
CA ILE A 95 -9.16 -10.08 -4.94
C ILE A 95 -9.52 -8.73 -4.34
N THR A 96 -8.69 -8.24 -3.40
CA THR A 96 -8.90 -6.96 -2.70
C THR A 96 -8.40 -5.78 -3.50
N LEU A 97 -7.50 -6.02 -4.46
CA LEU A 97 -6.93 -5.03 -5.35
C LEU A 97 -6.47 -5.70 -6.65
N MET A 98 -6.70 -5.05 -7.77
CA MET A 98 -6.18 -5.42 -9.08
C MET A 98 -5.00 -4.52 -9.45
N THR A 99 -3.85 -5.07 -9.82
CA THR A 99 -2.76 -4.27 -10.41
C THR A 99 -2.97 -4.16 -11.91
N SER A 100 -3.07 -2.95 -12.43
CA SER A 100 -3.26 -2.69 -13.85
C SER A 100 -2.11 -1.91 -14.49
N ASP A 101 -2.16 -1.75 -15.82
CA ASP A 101 -1.29 -0.85 -16.58
C ASP A 101 -2.03 0.46 -16.98
N LEU A 102 -3.14 0.79 -16.28
CA LEU A 102 -3.98 1.93 -16.60
C LEU A 102 -3.51 3.20 -15.88
N ASN A 103 -3.26 4.26 -16.64
CA ASN A 103 -3.01 5.62 -16.12
C ASN A 103 -3.74 6.71 -16.92
N GLU A 104 -4.54 6.31 -17.89
CA GLU A 104 -5.42 7.18 -18.67
C GLU A 104 -6.58 6.38 -19.24
N VAL A 105 -7.60 7.08 -19.76
CA VAL A 105 -8.72 6.45 -20.47
C VAL A 105 -8.34 6.34 -21.93
N ASN A 106 -8.14 5.13 -22.42
CA ASN A 106 -7.87 4.88 -23.83
C ASN A 106 -8.36 3.49 -24.26
N GLU A 107 -8.60 3.31 -25.56
CA GLU A 107 -9.07 2.04 -26.15
C GLU A 107 -7.94 1.01 -26.25
N ALA A 108 -6.69 1.46 -26.45
CA ALA A 108 -5.56 0.55 -26.63
C ALA A 108 -5.29 -0.30 -25.37
N ASP A 109 -5.48 0.29 -24.19
CA ASP A 109 -5.36 -0.40 -22.90
C ASP A 109 -6.69 -0.98 -22.42
N ARG A 110 -7.77 -0.83 -23.22
CA ARG A 110 -9.13 -1.30 -22.90
C ARG A 110 -9.59 -0.83 -21.52
N SER A 111 -9.29 0.44 -21.17
CA SER A 111 -9.45 0.98 -19.81
C SER A 111 -10.85 0.71 -19.27
N GLU A 112 -11.89 1.02 -20.02
CA GLU A 112 -13.27 0.86 -19.59
C GLU A 112 -13.66 -0.61 -19.42
N GLN A 113 -13.29 -1.50 -20.34
CA GLN A 113 -13.59 -2.94 -20.27
C GLN A 113 -12.92 -3.57 -19.05
N VAL A 114 -11.63 -3.27 -18.83
CA VAL A 114 -10.88 -3.79 -17.67
C VAL A 114 -11.53 -3.38 -16.35
N LEU A 115 -11.88 -2.10 -16.21
CA LEU A 115 -12.48 -1.57 -14.99
C LEU A 115 -13.90 -2.07 -14.76
N ARG A 116 -14.74 -2.11 -15.81
CA ARG A 116 -16.11 -2.64 -15.71
C ARG A 116 -16.13 -4.13 -15.37
N THR A 117 -15.27 -4.93 -16.01
CA THR A 117 -15.16 -6.37 -15.70
C THR A 117 -14.71 -6.59 -14.27
N ALA A 118 -13.68 -5.86 -13.82
CA ALA A 118 -13.19 -5.95 -12.43
C ALA A 118 -14.30 -5.59 -11.43
N ARG A 119 -15.03 -4.51 -11.68
CA ARG A 119 -16.11 -4.06 -10.79
C ARG A 119 -17.28 -5.04 -10.74
N ALA A 120 -17.69 -5.58 -11.89
CA ALA A 120 -18.76 -6.57 -11.98
C ALA A 120 -18.43 -7.85 -11.20
N LEU A 121 -17.16 -8.19 -11.06
CA LEU A 121 -16.66 -9.32 -10.29
C LEU A 121 -16.42 -8.99 -8.80
N GLY A 122 -16.77 -7.78 -8.35
CA GLY A 122 -16.67 -7.37 -6.95
C GLY A 122 -15.29 -6.86 -6.53
N ILE A 123 -14.36 -6.62 -7.47
CA ILE A 123 -13.05 -6.05 -7.15
C ILE A 123 -13.23 -4.56 -6.83
N PRO A 124 -12.90 -4.10 -5.61
CA PRO A 124 -13.28 -2.77 -5.16
C PRO A 124 -12.34 -1.66 -5.61
N ARG A 125 -11.09 -2.00 -5.94
CA ARG A 125 -10.03 -1.03 -6.25
C ARG A 125 -8.99 -1.60 -7.20
N TYR A 126 -8.25 -0.68 -7.87
CA TYR A 126 -7.14 -1.08 -8.72
C TYR A 126 -5.93 -0.17 -8.51
N ARG A 127 -4.73 -0.75 -8.64
CA ARG A 127 -3.49 0.01 -8.71
C ARG A 127 -3.29 0.51 -10.12
N MET A 128 -3.11 1.83 -10.23
CA MET A 128 -2.79 2.49 -11.49
C MET A 128 -1.33 2.22 -11.90
N LYS A 129 -1.05 2.37 -13.19
CA LYS A 129 0.31 2.57 -13.69
C LYS A 129 0.79 3.96 -13.28
N TRP A 130 2.08 4.10 -13.04
CA TRP A 130 2.69 5.41 -12.75
C TRP A 130 2.73 6.30 -14.00
N TYR A 131 2.76 7.61 -13.77
CA TYR A 131 3.05 8.60 -14.80
C TYR A 131 4.56 8.84 -14.87
N PRO A 132 5.16 8.85 -16.10
CA PRO A 132 6.57 9.15 -16.23
C PRO A 132 6.81 10.66 -16.31
N TYR A 133 7.91 11.13 -15.73
CA TYR A 133 8.49 12.41 -16.13
C TYR A 133 9.17 12.28 -17.50
N SER A 134 8.99 13.30 -18.36
CA SER A 134 9.56 13.31 -19.71
C SER A 134 11.08 13.46 -19.71
N GLY A 135 11.62 14.11 -18.67
CA GLY A 135 13.03 14.50 -18.61
C GLY A 135 13.45 15.57 -19.64
N LYS A 136 12.46 16.16 -20.33
CA LYS A 136 12.68 17.15 -21.41
C LYS A 136 12.01 18.48 -21.14
N LYS A 137 11.13 18.55 -20.16
CA LYS A 137 10.34 19.73 -19.78
C LYS A 137 10.56 20.07 -18.31
N PRO A 138 10.19 21.28 -17.86
CA PRO A 138 10.06 21.56 -16.44
C PRO A 138 9.09 20.59 -15.77
N LEU A 139 9.40 20.11 -14.56
CA LEU A 139 8.56 19.11 -13.87
C LEU A 139 7.11 19.56 -13.67
N TRP A 140 6.88 20.85 -13.44
CA TRP A 140 5.52 21.41 -13.35
C TRP A 140 4.72 21.22 -14.64
N THR A 141 5.36 21.37 -15.81
CA THR A 141 4.71 21.13 -17.10
C THR A 141 4.32 19.66 -17.24
N ASP A 142 5.18 18.71 -16.83
CA ASP A 142 4.84 17.28 -16.83
C ASP A 142 3.64 17.01 -15.91
N LEU A 143 3.60 17.63 -14.72
CA LEU A 143 2.46 17.45 -13.77
C LEU A 143 1.16 18.06 -14.32
N ASP A 144 1.23 19.21 -14.98
CA ASP A 144 0.06 19.84 -15.61
C ASP A 144 -0.49 18.99 -16.77
N GLU A 145 0.36 18.24 -17.48
CA GLU A 145 -0.07 17.26 -18.50
C GLU A 145 -0.63 15.97 -17.91
N VAL A 146 -0.22 15.59 -16.71
CA VAL A 146 -0.81 14.45 -15.97
C VAL A 146 -2.23 14.75 -15.51
N ARG A 147 -2.48 15.98 -15.06
CA ARG A 147 -3.75 16.41 -14.44
C ARG A 147 -5.01 16.05 -15.25
N PRO A 148 -5.14 16.39 -16.55
CA PRO A 148 -6.34 16.03 -17.33
C PRO A 148 -6.50 14.51 -17.47
N ARG A 149 -5.42 13.77 -17.73
CA ARG A 149 -5.47 12.29 -17.85
C ARG A 149 -5.92 11.63 -16.55
N LEU A 150 -5.40 12.10 -15.42
CA LEU A 150 -5.82 11.65 -14.09
C LEU A 150 -7.29 11.97 -13.84
N LYS A 151 -7.73 13.18 -14.17
CA LYS A 151 -9.12 13.62 -14.01
C LYS A 151 -10.09 12.72 -14.78
N ASP A 152 -9.80 12.42 -16.04
CA ASP A 152 -10.64 11.58 -16.88
C ASP A 152 -10.71 10.15 -16.34
N LEU A 153 -9.57 9.58 -15.89
CA LEU A 153 -9.53 8.24 -15.33
C LEU A 153 -10.28 8.16 -13.99
N VAL A 154 -10.15 9.17 -13.13
CA VAL A 154 -10.91 9.25 -11.87
C VAL A 154 -12.40 9.38 -12.14
N ALA A 155 -12.80 10.19 -13.12
CA ALA A 155 -14.21 10.35 -13.50
C ALA A 155 -14.82 9.02 -14.01
N LEU A 156 -14.12 8.30 -14.89
CA LEU A 156 -14.53 6.98 -15.34
C LEU A 156 -14.61 5.98 -14.18
N SER A 157 -13.61 5.98 -13.31
CA SER A 157 -13.56 5.08 -12.15
C SER A 157 -14.72 5.32 -11.19
N LYS A 158 -15.07 6.59 -10.95
CA LYS A 158 -16.23 7.00 -10.15
C LYS A 158 -17.56 6.53 -10.78
N GLN A 159 -17.71 6.68 -12.09
CA GLN A 159 -18.88 6.22 -12.82
C GLN A 159 -19.06 4.70 -12.72
N ILE A 160 -17.96 3.95 -12.75
CA ILE A 160 -17.95 2.47 -12.64
C ILE A 160 -18.12 2.03 -11.18
N GLY A 161 -17.71 2.85 -10.22
CA GLY A 161 -17.72 2.53 -8.78
C GLY A 161 -16.52 1.69 -8.34
N ILE A 162 -15.34 1.90 -8.96
CA ILE A 162 -14.08 1.25 -8.60
C ILE A 162 -13.03 2.30 -8.22
N LEU A 163 -12.29 2.09 -7.14
CA LEU A 163 -11.35 3.08 -6.61
C LEU A 163 -9.98 3.00 -7.29
N PRO A 164 -9.51 4.06 -7.98
CA PRO A 164 -8.15 4.18 -8.45
C PRO A 164 -7.19 4.42 -7.28
N CYS A 165 -6.09 3.67 -7.26
CA CYS A 165 -5.07 3.79 -6.24
C CYS A 165 -3.70 3.98 -6.88
N TYR A 166 -2.96 5.01 -6.46
CA TYR A 166 -1.64 5.31 -6.97
C TYR A 166 -0.55 4.80 -6.02
N GLN A 167 0.46 4.11 -6.53
CA GLN A 167 1.60 3.67 -5.73
C GLN A 167 2.73 4.71 -5.83
N ASN A 168 3.27 5.17 -4.69
CA ASN A 168 4.56 5.84 -4.69
C ASN A 168 5.65 4.83 -5.08
N HIS A 169 6.39 5.12 -6.13
CA HIS A 169 7.40 4.20 -6.67
C HIS A 169 8.72 4.92 -6.88
N SER A 170 9.81 4.40 -6.30
CA SER A 170 11.15 4.99 -6.41
C SER A 170 11.67 4.99 -7.84
N GLY A 171 12.43 6.01 -8.17
CA GLY A 171 13.12 6.15 -9.44
C GLY A 171 12.98 7.55 -10.08
N PRO A 172 13.98 8.01 -10.81
CA PRO A 172 14.07 9.40 -11.28
C PRO A 172 13.04 9.77 -12.34
N LYS A 173 12.30 8.79 -12.86
CA LYS A 173 11.32 9.03 -13.93
C LYS A 173 9.86 8.91 -13.45
N TYR A 174 9.61 8.69 -12.18
CA TYR A 174 8.26 8.41 -11.69
C TYR A 174 7.67 9.60 -10.95
N VAL A 175 6.54 10.10 -11.44
CA VAL A 175 5.68 10.97 -10.65
C VAL A 175 5.22 10.18 -9.42
N GLY A 176 5.28 10.78 -8.25
CA GLY A 176 4.97 10.12 -6.98
C GLY A 176 6.15 9.42 -6.31
N ALA A 177 7.36 9.43 -6.91
CA ALA A 177 8.55 8.92 -6.25
C ALA A 177 8.83 9.72 -4.97
N ALA A 178 8.91 11.03 -5.08
CA ALA A 178 9.07 11.95 -3.96
C ALA A 178 7.79 12.14 -3.12
N VAL A 179 6.67 11.51 -3.47
CA VAL A 179 5.33 11.64 -2.86
C VAL A 179 4.72 13.04 -3.01
N TRP A 180 5.49 14.11 -2.75
CA TRP A 180 5.04 15.51 -2.77
C TRP A 180 4.44 15.95 -4.11
N ASP A 181 5.02 15.54 -5.21
CA ASP A 181 4.58 15.85 -6.56
C ASP A 181 3.18 15.31 -6.85
N MET A 182 2.97 14.01 -6.67
CA MET A 182 1.65 13.40 -6.85
C MET A 182 0.65 13.85 -5.79
N ALA A 183 1.09 14.12 -4.56
CA ALA A 183 0.22 14.66 -3.51
C ALA A 183 -0.37 16.02 -3.89
N THR A 184 0.33 16.84 -4.68
CA THR A 184 -0.23 18.11 -5.18
C THR A 184 -1.43 17.91 -6.12
N LEU A 185 -1.46 16.79 -6.84
CA LEU A 185 -2.58 16.40 -7.69
C LEU A 185 -3.68 15.71 -6.88
N MET A 186 -3.31 14.82 -5.97
CA MET A 186 -4.27 14.03 -5.18
C MET A 186 -5.12 14.89 -4.24
N ARG A 187 -4.60 16.01 -3.73
CA ARG A 187 -5.38 16.93 -2.87
C ARG A 187 -6.61 17.55 -3.53
N GLU A 188 -6.77 17.40 -4.84
CA GLU A 188 -7.94 17.86 -5.59
C GLU A 188 -9.09 16.86 -5.53
N TYR A 189 -8.86 15.66 -4.99
CA TYR A 189 -9.81 14.57 -4.90
C TYR A 189 -10.06 14.18 -3.44
N ARG A 190 -11.21 13.55 -3.20
CA ARG A 190 -11.47 12.92 -1.91
C ARG A 190 -10.78 11.54 -1.83
N PRO A 191 -10.51 11.02 -0.62
CA PRO A 191 -9.90 9.70 -0.45
C PRO A 191 -10.67 8.54 -1.07
N ASP A 192 -12.00 8.68 -1.24
CA ASP A 192 -12.85 7.69 -1.89
C ASP A 192 -12.97 7.87 -3.42
N GLU A 193 -12.31 8.88 -3.98
CA GLU A 193 -12.22 9.13 -5.43
C GLU A 193 -10.84 8.78 -5.99
N LEU A 194 -9.77 9.04 -5.22
CA LEU A 194 -8.39 8.69 -5.56
C LEU A 194 -7.60 8.44 -4.28
N SER A 195 -6.91 7.32 -4.20
CA SER A 195 -6.17 6.92 -3.00
C SER A 195 -4.73 6.54 -3.27
N TRP A 196 -3.93 6.44 -2.19
CA TRP A 196 -2.59 5.84 -2.23
C TRP A 196 -2.64 4.34 -1.93
N ASN A 197 -1.84 3.58 -2.68
CA ASN A 197 -1.23 2.36 -2.19
C ASN A 197 0.16 2.74 -1.69
N PHE A 198 0.29 3.04 -0.40
CA PHE A 198 1.53 3.59 0.17
C PHE A 198 2.57 2.49 0.38
N ASP A 199 3.71 2.64 -0.27
CA ASP A 199 4.80 1.67 -0.27
C ASP A 199 5.96 2.16 0.61
N PHE A 200 6.21 1.46 1.72
CA PHE A 200 7.27 1.83 2.67
C PHE A 200 8.68 1.70 2.08
N PHE A 201 8.93 0.68 1.26
CA PHE A 201 10.20 0.53 0.57
C PHE A 201 10.53 1.79 -0.24
N HIS A 202 9.61 2.18 -1.11
CA HIS A 202 9.83 3.31 -2.00
C HIS A 202 9.86 4.64 -1.25
N ALA A 203 9.04 4.80 -0.21
CA ALA A 203 9.09 5.98 0.64
C ALA A 203 10.42 6.14 1.35
N MET A 204 11.03 5.05 1.83
CA MET A 204 12.35 5.07 2.49
C MET A 204 13.50 5.29 1.50
N VAL A 205 13.41 4.72 0.30
CA VAL A 205 14.41 4.93 -0.75
C VAL A 205 14.49 6.40 -1.15
N GLU A 206 13.34 7.04 -1.39
CA GLU A 206 13.29 8.42 -1.88
C GLU A 206 13.33 9.45 -0.74
N GLY A 207 12.74 9.13 0.39
CA GLY A 207 12.65 10.06 1.53
C GLY A 207 13.85 10.02 2.47
N GLY A 208 14.65 8.95 2.47
CA GLY A 208 15.72 8.78 3.44
C GLY A 208 15.22 9.01 4.86
N LEU A 209 15.84 9.92 5.60
CA LEU A 209 15.41 10.29 6.96
C LEU A 209 14.03 10.95 7.01
N SER A 210 13.56 11.49 5.90
CA SER A 210 12.27 12.19 5.80
C SER A 210 11.09 11.29 5.41
N TRP A 211 11.29 9.98 5.26
CA TRP A 211 10.20 9.06 4.89
C TRP A 211 8.95 9.15 5.81
N PRO A 212 9.06 9.48 7.14
CA PRO A 212 7.87 9.67 7.96
C PRO A 212 6.99 10.83 7.51
N ASN A 213 7.59 11.87 6.89
CA ASN A 213 6.85 12.98 6.32
C ASN A 213 6.06 12.54 5.08
N HIS A 214 6.59 11.59 4.28
CA HIS A 214 5.86 10.99 3.16
C HIS A 214 4.60 10.26 3.63
N LEU A 215 4.71 9.50 4.72
CA LEU A 215 3.55 8.85 5.33
C LEU A 215 2.53 9.86 5.86
N ALA A 216 3.00 10.89 6.57
CA ALA A 216 2.12 11.94 7.11
C ALA A 216 1.38 12.70 6.00
N LEU A 217 2.06 12.98 4.88
CA LEU A 217 1.48 13.65 3.72
C LEU A 217 0.42 12.78 3.01
N ALA A 218 0.69 11.49 2.86
CA ALA A 218 -0.20 10.55 2.16
C ALA A 218 -1.39 10.08 3.02
N ARG A 219 -1.29 10.18 4.36
CA ARG A 219 -2.10 9.50 5.36
C ARG A 219 -3.60 9.49 5.08
N GLU A 220 -4.18 10.66 4.77
CA GLU A 220 -5.63 10.80 4.62
C GLU A 220 -6.18 10.07 3.39
N HIS A 221 -5.32 9.82 2.40
CA HIS A 221 -5.66 9.15 1.16
C HIS A 221 -5.17 7.69 1.08
N ILE A 222 -4.61 7.11 2.15
CA ILE A 222 -4.10 5.73 2.09
C ILE A 222 -5.26 4.74 2.15
N SER A 223 -5.44 3.96 1.09
CA SER A 223 -6.40 2.84 1.04
C SER A 223 -5.76 1.48 1.30
N MET A 224 -4.45 1.35 1.07
CA MET A 224 -3.66 0.14 1.32
C MET A 224 -2.20 0.50 1.55
N VAL A 225 -1.51 -0.25 2.36
CA VAL A 225 -0.05 -0.12 2.53
C VAL A 225 0.67 -1.36 2.03
N TYR A 226 1.88 -1.15 1.51
CA TYR A 226 2.74 -2.21 0.99
C TYR A 226 3.97 -2.41 1.87
N PHE A 227 4.24 -3.66 2.16
CA PHE A 227 5.45 -4.11 2.83
C PHE A 227 6.27 -5.00 1.92
N LYS A 228 7.45 -4.56 1.59
CA LYS A 228 8.59 -5.24 0.98
C LYS A 228 9.86 -4.60 1.50
N ASN A 229 11.02 -5.19 1.28
CA ASN A 229 12.23 -4.68 1.87
C ASN A 229 13.39 -4.57 0.87
N PHE A 230 14.42 -3.81 1.26
CA PHE A 230 15.62 -3.59 0.45
C PHE A 230 16.86 -3.40 1.32
N THR A 231 18.00 -3.65 0.68
CA THR A 231 19.32 -3.25 1.15
C THR A 231 19.95 -2.30 0.14
N TRP A 232 20.89 -1.47 0.60
CA TRP A 232 21.66 -0.63 -0.29
C TRP A 232 22.86 -1.42 -0.85
N GLN A 233 22.95 -1.48 -2.19
CA GLN A 233 24.13 -1.91 -2.90
C GLN A 233 24.75 -0.68 -3.58
N GLY A 234 25.69 -0.04 -2.87
CA GLY A 234 26.14 1.28 -3.25
C GLY A 234 25.01 2.31 -3.21
N ARG A 235 24.58 2.79 -4.38
CA ARG A 235 23.46 3.75 -4.52
C ARG A 235 22.16 3.09 -5.03
N LEU A 236 22.16 1.78 -5.22
CA LEU A 236 20.99 1.05 -5.71
C LEU A 236 20.29 0.38 -4.52
N ALA A 237 18.97 0.54 -4.48
CA ALA A 237 18.12 -0.21 -3.55
C ALA A 237 17.75 -1.55 -4.19
N GLU A 238 18.29 -2.63 -3.64
CA GLU A 238 17.99 -4.00 -4.09
C GLU A 238 17.00 -4.67 -3.14
N GLY A 239 15.97 -5.32 -3.71
CA GLY A 239 14.98 -6.07 -2.94
C GLY A 239 15.61 -7.23 -2.18
N CYS A 240 15.17 -7.44 -0.94
CA CYS A 240 15.63 -8.52 -0.07
C CYS A 240 14.44 -9.08 0.75
N PRO A 241 14.64 -10.24 1.44
CA PRO A 241 13.65 -10.76 2.38
C PRO A 241 13.23 -9.72 3.43
N LEU A 242 11.96 -9.77 3.85
CA LEU A 242 11.37 -8.74 4.70
C LEU A 242 12.13 -8.51 6.01
N ALA A 243 12.72 -9.56 6.60
CA ALA A 243 13.48 -9.47 7.84
C ALA A 243 14.89 -8.85 7.69
N GLU A 244 15.39 -8.67 6.45
CA GLU A 244 16.83 -8.44 6.19
C GLU A 244 17.16 -7.01 5.71
N GLY A 245 16.14 -6.13 5.57
CA GLY A 245 16.34 -4.83 4.97
C GLY A 245 16.10 -3.63 5.88
N ARG A 246 15.77 -2.51 5.25
CA ARG A 246 15.61 -1.20 5.90
C ARG A 246 14.20 -0.91 6.39
N VAL A 247 13.19 -1.56 5.81
CA VAL A 247 11.82 -1.48 6.32
C VAL A 247 11.71 -2.38 7.53
N GLY A 248 11.33 -1.84 8.68
CA GLY A 248 11.33 -2.55 9.95
C GLY A 248 10.02 -2.40 10.74
N LYS A 249 9.98 -2.98 11.94
CA LYS A 249 8.85 -2.90 12.87
C LYS A 249 8.46 -1.45 13.23
N ASP A 250 9.41 -0.52 13.19
CA ASP A 250 9.20 0.92 13.40
C ASP A 250 8.20 1.52 12.40
N SER A 251 8.20 1.05 11.14
CA SER A 251 7.21 1.44 10.12
C SER A 251 5.80 1.06 10.56
N VAL A 252 5.61 -0.14 11.10
CA VAL A 252 4.33 -0.61 11.63
C VAL A 252 3.91 0.22 12.84
N VAL A 253 4.84 0.50 13.76
CA VAL A 253 4.57 1.34 14.93
C VAL A 253 4.10 2.74 14.51
N LEU A 254 4.80 3.36 13.55
CA LEU A 254 4.43 4.69 13.07
C LEU A 254 3.07 4.66 12.35
N LEU A 255 2.84 3.65 11.52
CA LEU A 255 1.57 3.46 10.80
C LEU A 255 0.39 3.32 11.78
N ARG A 256 0.53 2.49 12.83
CA ARG A 256 -0.50 2.34 13.88
C ARG A 256 -0.75 3.64 14.63
N LYS A 257 0.31 4.38 14.99
CA LYS A 257 0.18 5.70 15.63
C LYS A 257 -0.54 6.72 14.74
N SER A 258 -0.46 6.56 13.43
CA SER A 258 -1.21 7.42 12.49
C SER A 258 -2.71 7.15 12.47
N GLY A 259 -3.20 6.12 13.15
CA GLY A 259 -4.62 5.72 13.14
C GLY A 259 -5.02 4.90 11.90
N TYR A 260 -4.05 4.40 11.12
CA TYR A 260 -4.35 3.55 9.97
C TYR A 260 -4.92 2.19 10.43
N ALA A 261 -6.06 1.82 9.85
CA ALA A 261 -6.76 0.55 10.13
C ALA A 261 -7.13 -0.21 8.84
N GLY A 262 -6.55 0.19 7.71
CA GLY A 262 -6.80 -0.43 6.41
C GLY A 262 -6.00 -1.72 6.17
N PRO A 263 -6.17 -2.32 4.98
CA PRO A 263 -5.49 -3.55 4.59
C PRO A 263 -3.99 -3.35 4.37
N VAL A 264 -3.24 -4.43 4.58
CA VAL A 264 -1.79 -4.50 4.47
C VAL A 264 -1.42 -5.56 3.43
N CYS A 265 -0.66 -5.19 2.41
CA CYS A 265 -0.26 -6.09 1.35
C CYS A 265 1.24 -6.43 1.43
N LEU A 266 1.55 -7.72 1.46
CA LEU A 266 2.92 -8.22 1.38
C LEU A 266 3.36 -8.35 -0.08
N HIS A 267 4.53 -7.82 -0.41
CA HIS A 267 5.17 -7.93 -1.71
C HIS A 267 6.48 -8.71 -1.62
N VAL A 268 6.56 -9.87 -2.27
CA VAL A 268 7.77 -10.70 -2.37
C VAL A 268 8.41 -10.44 -3.74
N GLU A 269 9.03 -9.27 -3.93
CA GLU A 269 9.51 -8.82 -5.24
C GLU A 269 11.03 -8.99 -5.46
N TYR A 270 11.76 -9.50 -4.47
CA TYR A 270 13.19 -9.84 -4.63
C TYR A 270 13.40 -11.15 -5.41
N LEU A 271 12.39 -11.99 -5.52
CA LEU A 271 12.38 -13.13 -6.43
C LEU A 271 12.12 -12.63 -7.85
N LYS A 272 13.03 -12.99 -8.77
CA LYS A 272 12.94 -12.58 -10.17
C LYS A 272 12.38 -13.73 -11.01
N GLY A 273 11.62 -13.39 -12.07
CA GLY A 273 11.10 -14.35 -13.03
C GLY A 273 9.67 -14.82 -12.71
N LYS A 274 9.25 -15.84 -13.46
CA LYS A 274 7.95 -16.51 -13.32
C LYS A 274 8.17 -17.87 -12.67
N VAL A 275 7.12 -18.45 -12.09
CA VAL A 275 7.14 -19.84 -11.65
C VAL A 275 7.03 -20.73 -12.90
N THR A 276 8.14 -21.33 -13.28
CA THR A 276 8.24 -22.19 -14.48
C THR A 276 8.35 -23.67 -14.17
N ASP A 277 8.70 -23.99 -12.92
CA ASP A 277 8.93 -25.37 -12.46
C ASP A 277 8.71 -25.50 -10.94
N ALA A 278 8.81 -26.73 -10.45
CA ALA A 278 8.61 -27.05 -9.03
C ALA A 278 9.67 -26.40 -8.11
N GLY A 279 10.89 -26.20 -8.60
CA GLY A 279 11.96 -25.56 -7.83
C GLY A 279 11.67 -24.07 -7.61
N ALA A 280 11.26 -23.35 -8.66
CA ALA A 280 10.85 -21.96 -8.59
C ALA A 280 9.61 -21.79 -7.67
N LEU A 281 8.65 -22.71 -7.76
CA LEU A 281 7.49 -22.71 -6.85
C LEU A 281 7.91 -22.90 -5.39
N LYS A 282 8.79 -23.87 -5.11
CA LYS A 282 9.30 -24.12 -3.76
C LYS A 282 9.95 -22.87 -3.17
N LEU A 283 10.81 -22.20 -3.92
CA LEU A 283 11.46 -20.96 -3.49
C LEU A 283 10.43 -19.84 -3.21
N ALA A 284 9.45 -19.68 -4.09
CA ALA A 284 8.39 -18.68 -3.91
C ALA A 284 7.55 -18.96 -2.65
N VAL A 285 7.23 -20.23 -2.39
CA VAL A 285 6.46 -20.66 -1.20
C VAL A 285 7.26 -20.41 0.09
N GLU A 286 8.54 -20.80 0.13
CA GLU A 286 9.40 -20.61 1.30
C GLU A 286 9.60 -19.12 1.61
N ALA A 287 9.88 -18.31 0.60
CA ALA A 287 10.04 -16.87 0.72
C ALA A 287 8.77 -16.21 1.26
N THR A 288 7.62 -16.54 0.69
CA THR A 288 6.33 -15.97 1.12
C THR A 288 6.01 -16.32 2.56
N ARG A 289 6.23 -17.57 2.98
CA ARG A 289 6.02 -18.01 4.37
C ARG A 289 6.91 -17.27 5.36
N LYS A 290 8.20 -17.13 5.02
CA LYS A 290 9.19 -16.42 5.85
C LYS A 290 8.80 -14.94 6.02
N ASP A 291 8.51 -14.26 4.92
CA ASP A 291 8.17 -12.84 4.95
C ASP A 291 6.81 -12.59 5.62
N PHE A 292 5.84 -13.46 5.42
CA PHE A 292 4.55 -13.32 6.12
C PHE A 292 4.66 -13.58 7.61
N ALA A 293 5.49 -14.52 8.05
CA ALA A 293 5.78 -14.72 9.47
C ALA A 293 6.41 -13.45 10.08
N THR A 294 7.41 -12.86 9.42
CA THR A 294 8.03 -11.60 9.82
C THR A 294 7.00 -10.46 9.92
N LEU A 295 6.16 -10.30 8.89
CA LEU A 295 5.15 -9.24 8.89
C LEU A 295 4.14 -9.40 10.04
N LYS A 296 3.71 -10.63 10.33
CA LYS A 296 2.82 -10.91 11.47
C LYS A 296 3.49 -10.58 12.80
N ASP A 297 4.77 -10.93 12.97
CA ASP A 297 5.54 -10.59 14.19
C ASP A 297 5.64 -9.07 14.39
N TRP A 298 5.83 -8.30 13.32
CA TRP A 298 5.85 -6.84 13.41
C TRP A 298 4.53 -6.24 13.87
N TRP A 299 3.42 -6.95 13.62
CA TRP A 299 2.07 -6.51 14.02
C TRP A 299 1.68 -6.96 15.42
N ALA A 300 2.31 -8.01 15.93
CA ALA A 300 2.12 -8.49 17.30
C ALA A 300 2.71 -7.51 18.32
#